data_695e691ecc7e3935b65cd326e0fa4399
#
_entry.id   695e691ecc7e3935b65cd326e0fa4399
#
_cell.length_a   1.000
_cell.length_b   1.000
_cell.length_c   1.000
_cell.angle_alpha   90.00
_cell.angle_beta   90.00
_cell.angle_gamma   90.00
#
_symmetry.space_group_name_H-M   'P 1'
#
loop_
_entity.id
_entity.type
_entity.pdbx_description
1 polymer ?
#
loop_
_entity_poly.entity_id
_entity_poly.type
_entity_poly.pdbx_seq_one_letter_code
_entity_poly.pdbx_strand_id
1 'polypeptide(L)'
;MKESEILYPSLSLSQYIKYYWVLKTDKIEPVMIQTIPSGCVHLVFHRGENLNIQAKGLQPKNFIRGQFSAYGSLVSAGNIDMIAIIFHPLGLNPFIQCPMSDLYNRYIDIEDLEDIELNHLKNSISSERNVQTCIQFIELFLMKRLIDIDYNHKRVQNSISQIINQPQIEVNTLAESACLGYRQFKRIFTNHVGMSPKEYYRVIRFQRVLYLLQNNPEIEIADLTYSCGFYDPSHLVKDFKEFSGCSPTQYLSSHSPYSTFFSEDCRLNVIKSNRFA
;
A
#
# COMPACT_ATOMS: atom_id res chain seq x y z
N MET A 1 7.33 -3.44 24.97
CA MET A 1 8.01 -2.38 24.19
C MET A 1 7.41 -2.38 22.80
N LYS A 2 7.28 -1.25 22.12
CA LYS A 2 6.83 -1.20 20.72
C LYS A 2 8.08 -1.03 19.86
N GLU A 3 8.34 -1.97 18.97
CA GLU A 3 9.42 -1.88 18.00
C GLU A 3 8.81 -1.86 16.61
N SER A 4 9.15 -0.84 15.84
CA SER A 4 8.80 -0.74 14.44
C SER A 4 10.05 -0.44 13.66
N GLU A 5 10.34 -1.27 12.68
CA GLU A 5 11.54 -1.19 11.86
C GLU A 5 11.18 -1.25 10.38
N ILE A 6 11.85 -0.43 9.58
CA ILE A 6 11.78 -0.47 8.12
C ILE A 6 13.11 -0.99 7.59
N LEU A 7 13.04 -2.07 6.81
CA LEU A 7 14.19 -2.68 6.16
C LEU A 7 13.99 -2.60 4.63
N TYR A 8 15.08 -2.42 3.91
CA TYR A 8 15.03 -2.27 2.47
C TYR A 8 15.41 -3.56 1.76
N PRO A 9 14.81 -3.85 0.59
CA PRO A 9 15.12 -5.03 -0.18
C PRO A 9 16.51 -4.95 -0.82
N SER A 10 17.00 -6.13 -1.23
CA SER A 10 18.17 -6.23 -2.10
C SER A 10 17.97 -5.45 -3.40
N LEU A 11 19.05 -5.05 -4.05
CA LEU A 11 19.01 -4.30 -5.31
C LEU A 11 18.17 -5.01 -6.39
N SER A 12 18.24 -6.33 -6.43
CA SER A 12 17.48 -7.16 -7.40
C SER A 12 15.96 -7.04 -7.24
N LEU A 13 15.47 -6.81 -6.01
CA LEU A 13 14.05 -6.72 -5.70
C LEU A 13 13.57 -5.28 -5.48
N SER A 14 14.46 -4.29 -5.44
CA SER A 14 14.13 -2.89 -5.15
C SER A 14 13.19 -2.22 -6.15
N GLN A 15 13.09 -2.75 -7.38
CA GLN A 15 12.11 -2.27 -8.37
C GLN A 15 10.67 -2.78 -8.11
N TYR A 16 10.52 -3.84 -7.31
CA TYR A 16 9.24 -4.48 -7.01
C TYR A 16 8.78 -4.18 -5.58
N ILE A 17 9.72 -4.22 -4.63
CA ILE A 17 9.49 -4.03 -3.20
C ILE A 17 9.96 -2.66 -2.78
N LYS A 18 9.10 -1.95 -2.10
CA LYS A 18 9.38 -0.63 -1.55
C LYS A 18 10.22 -0.74 -0.27
N TYR A 19 9.75 -1.55 0.66
CA TYR A 19 10.39 -1.89 1.92
C TYR A 19 9.69 -3.08 2.59
N TYR A 20 10.36 -3.65 3.58
CA TYR A 20 9.79 -4.54 4.58
C TYR A 20 9.44 -3.71 5.81
N TRP A 21 8.25 -3.91 6.34
CA TRP A 21 7.84 -3.31 7.59
C TRP A 21 7.68 -4.38 8.65
N VAL A 22 8.49 -4.28 9.72
CA VAL A 22 8.45 -5.16 10.87
C VAL A 22 7.80 -4.41 12.02
N LEU A 23 6.77 -5.01 12.60
CA LEU A 23 6.08 -4.45 13.75
C LEU A 23 6.00 -5.50 14.85
N LYS A 24 6.56 -5.17 16.02
CA LYS A 24 6.49 -5.98 17.23
C LYS A 24 5.94 -5.16 18.40
N THR A 25 5.05 -5.75 19.17
CA THR A 25 4.58 -5.18 20.44
C THR A 25 4.20 -6.30 21.41
N ASP A 26 4.67 -6.17 22.63
CA ASP A 26 4.34 -7.09 23.73
C ASP A 26 3.10 -6.61 24.52
N LYS A 27 2.40 -5.60 24.04
CA LYS A 27 1.20 -5.10 24.71
C LYS A 27 0.09 -6.13 24.66
N ILE A 28 -0.46 -6.44 25.83
CA ILE A 28 -1.63 -7.31 26.00
C ILE A 28 -2.93 -6.52 25.81
N GLU A 29 -2.87 -5.20 26.02
CA GLU A 29 -4.06 -4.34 25.85
C GLU A 29 -4.43 -4.21 24.36
N PRO A 30 -5.74 -4.26 24.05
CA PRO A 30 -6.20 -4.05 22.68
C PRO A 30 -5.73 -2.70 22.13
N VAL A 31 -5.15 -2.73 20.95
CA VAL A 31 -4.68 -1.54 20.24
C VAL A 31 -5.48 -1.36 18.95
N MET A 32 -6.07 -0.17 18.79
CA MET A 32 -6.72 0.19 17.54
C MET A 32 -5.67 0.64 16.52
N ILE A 33 -5.67 -0.02 15.36
CA ILE A 33 -4.79 0.29 14.23
C ILE A 33 -5.68 0.78 13.09
N GLN A 34 -5.49 2.01 12.66
CA GLN A 34 -6.18 2.54 11.50
C GLN A 34 -5.35 2.26 10.23
N THR A 35 -5.99 1.67 9.23
CA THR A 35 -5.37 1.42 7.93
C THR A 35 -5.96 2.37 6.89
N ILE A 36 -5.10 2.98 6.09
CA ILE A 36 -5.49 3.91 5.03
C ILE A 36 -5.07 3.37 3.65
N PRO A 37 -5.72 3.81 2.56
CA PRO A 37 -5.30 3.48 1.21
C PRO A 37 -3.90 4.01 0.92
N SER A 38 -2.97 3.13 0.53
CA SER A 38 -1.56 3.49 0.26
C SER A 38 -1.21 3.52 -1.23
N GLY A 39 -2.08 2.97 -2.09
CA GLY A 39 -1.74 2.73 -3.50
C GLY A 39 -0.79 1.55 -3.71
N CYS A 40 -0.56 0.75 -2.68
CA CYS A 40 0.34 -0.41 -2.68
C CYS A 40 -0.40 -1.69 -2.28
N VAL A 41 0.11 -2.83 -2.76
CA VAL A 41 -0.31 -4.15 -2.33
C VAL A 41 0.67 -4.66 -1.27
N HIS A 42 0.18 -5.36 -0.27
CA HIS A 42 1.01 -5.89 0.81
C HIS A 42 0.89 -7.41 0.90
N LEU A 43 2.00 -8.10 1.12
CA LEU A 43 2.02 -9.48 1.57
C LEU A 43 2.43 -9.49 3.04
N VAL A 44 1.61 -10.07 3.90
CA VAL A 44 1.77 -9.96 5.36
C VAL A 44 1.86 -11.33 5.99
N PHE A 45 2.85 -11.50 6.86
CA PHE A 45 3.05 -12.66 7.73
C PHE A 45 2.93 -12.20 9.18
N HIS A 46 1.92 -12.67 9.90
CA HIS A 46 1.66 -12.31 11.29
C HIS A 46 1.82 -13.51 12.21
N ARG A 47 2.77 -13.44 13.13
CA ARG A 47 3.12 -14.50 14.07
C ARG A 47 2.51 -14.30 15.47
N GLY A 48 1.99 -13.09 15.74
CA GLY A 48 1.34 -12.73 17.01
C GLY A 48 -0.12 -13.17 17.07
N GLU A 49 -0.88 -12.50 17.95
CA GLU A 49 -2.31 -12.74 18.11
C GLU A 49 -3.12 -12.21 16.91
N ASN A 50 -4.31 -12.76 16.74
CA ASN A 50 -5.16 -12.35 15.62
C ASN A 50 -5.56 -10.88 15.72
N LEU A 51 -5.67 -10.23 14.56
CA LEU A 51 -6.27 -8.91 14.43
C LEU A 51 -7.75 -9.05 14.06
N ASN A 52 -8.59 -8.20 14.65
CA ASN A 52 -9.99 -8.13 14.32
C ASN A 52 -10.25 -6.94 13.40
N ILE A 53 -10.84 -7.18 12.24
CA ILE A 53 -11.35 -6.13 11.37
C ILE A 53 -12.68 -5.66 11.94
N GLN A 54 -12.79 -4.39 12.29
CA GLN A 54 -14.02 -3.83 12.83
C GLN A 54 -15.20 -4.13 11.90
N ALA A 55 -16.25 -4.73 12.46
CA ALA A 55 -17.46 -5.14 11.75
C ALA A 55 -17.32 -6.26 10.68
N LYS A 56 -16.14 -6.86 10.50
CA LYS A 56 -15.90 -7.91 9.48
C LYS A 56 -15.36 -9.23 10.07
N GLY A 57 -14.99 -9.26 11.34
CA GLY A 57 -14.47 -10.45 12.01
C GLY A 57 -12.94 -10.55 11.97
N LEU A 58 -12.42 -11.77 12.16
CA LEU A 58 -10.97 -12.03 12.23
C LEU A 58 -10.29 -11.77 10.89
N GLN A 59 -9.15 -11.08 10.94
CA GLN A 59 -8.24 -10.97 9.82
C GLN A 59 -7.44 -12.26 9.67
N PRO A 60 -7.20 -12.77 8.45
CA PRO A 60 -6.22 -13.83 8.25
C PRO A 60 -4.86 -13.46 8.85
N LYS A 61 -4.11 -14.43 9.36
CA LYS A 61 -2.74 -14.17 9.90
C LYS A 61 -1.74 -13.93 8.77
N ASN A 62 -1.88 -14.68 7.70
CA ASN A 62 -0.96 -14.59 6.57
C ASN A 62 -1.80 -14.30 5.32
N PHE A 63 -1.63 -13.13 4.76
CA PHE A 63 -2.55 -12.66 3.73
C PHE A 63 -1.89 -11.71 2.72
N ILE A 64 -2.51 -11.63 1.56
CA ILE A 64 -2.31 -10.52 0.64
C ILE A 64 -3.40 -9.49 0.90
N ARG A 65 -2.99 -8.24 1.19
CA ARG A 65 -3.85 -7.08 1.24
C ARG A 65 -3.80 -6.39 -0.11
N GLY A 66 -4.92 -6.43 -0.83
CA GLY A 66 -5.06 -5.72 -2.10
C GLY A 66 -5.16 -4.20 -1.94
N GLN A 67 -5.49 -3.53 -3.03
CA GLN A 67 -5.79 -2.09 -3.03
C GLN A 67 -7.11 -1.82 -2.30
N PHE A 68 -7.13 -0.80 -1.47
CA PHE A 68 -8.32 -0.36 -0.73
C PHE A 68 -8.74 1.03 -1.16
N SER A 69 -10.05 1.26 -1.24
CA SER A 69 -10.66 2.54 -1.62
C SER A 69 -11.18 3.36 -0.44
N ALA A 70 -11.00 2.87 0.79
CA ALA A 70 -11.42 3.56 2.01
C ALA A 70 -10.52 3.14 3.18
N TYR A 71 -10.57 3.90 4.27
CA TYR A 71 -9.91 3.52 5.51
C TYR A 71 -10.55 2.28 6.15
N GLY A 72 -9.78 1.61 6.99
CA GLY A 72 -10.25 0.51 7.82
C GLY A 72 -9.71 0.62 9.24
N SER A 73 -10.35 -0.04 10.18
CA SER A 73 -9.90 -0.14 11.56
C SER A 73 -9.69 -1.59 11.94
N LEU A 74 -8.54 -1.88 12.51
CA LEU A 74 -8.16 -3.16 13.06
C LEU A 74 -8.00 -3.01 14.56
N VAL A 75 -8.34 -4.04 15.31
CA VAL A 75 -8.11 -4.10 16.75
C VAL A 75 -7.28 -5.34 17.05
N SER A 76 -6.13 -5.16 17.71
CA SER A 76 -5.32 -6.29 18.17
C SER A 76 -5.98 -6.93 19.40
N ALA A 77 -5.98 -8.25 19.47
CA ALA A 77 -6.43 -8.99 20.65
C ALA A 77 -5.30 -9.18 21.69
N GLY A 78 -4.06 -8.89 21.31
CA GLY A 78 -2.88 -9.09 22.13
C GLY A 78 -1.61 -8.62 21.43
N ASN A 79 -0.51 -9.37 21.59
CA ASN A 79 0.77 -9.02 20.99
C ASN A 79 0.73 -9.03 19.46
N ILE A 80 1.46 -8.11 18.87
CA ILE A 80 1.67 -8.05 17.41
C ILE A 80 3.10 -8.47 17.12
N ASP A 81 3.27 -9.40 16.18
CA ASP A 81 4.57 -9.76 15.60
C ASP A 81 4.36 -9.99 14.10
N MET A 82 4.64 -8.99 13.30
CA MET A 82 4.26 -8.92 11.89
C MET A 82 5.44 -8.52 11.02
N ILE A 83 5.57 -9.19 9.87
CA ILE A 83 6.44 -8.79 8.77
C ILE A 83 5.54 -8.52 7.55
N ALA A 84 5.51 -7.30 7.09
CA ALA A 84 4.77 -6.90 5.90
C ALA A 84 5.73 -6.51 4.78
N ILE A 85 5.55 -7.11 3.61
CA ILE A 85 6.22 -6.74 2.37
C ILE A 85 5.35 -5.72 1.67
N ILE A 86 5.85 -4.50 1.53
CA ILE A 86 5.14 -3.42 0.86
C ILE A 86 5.66 -3.35 -0.57
N PHE A 87 4.82 -3.72 -1.53
CA PHE A 87 5.18 -3.69 -2.94
C PHE A 87 4.98 -2.30 -3.54
N HIS A 88 5.75 -1.97 -4.57
CA HIS A 88 5.37 -0.90 -5.49
C HIS A 88 4.00 -1.23 -6.14
N PRO A 89 3.28 -0.26 -6.72
CA PRO A 89 1.91 -0.48 -7.22
C PRO A 89 1.72 -1.67 -8.15
N LEU A 90 2.76 -2.03 -8.92
CA LEU A 90 2.78 -3.19 -9.83
C LEU A 90 3.74 -4.29 -9.34
N GLY A 91 4.33 -4.11 -8.17
CA GLY A 91 5.47 -4.91 -7.73
C GLY A 91 5.12 -6.36 -7.40
N LEU A 92 3.86 -6.68 -7.12
CA LEU A 92 3.43 -8.05 -6.84
C LEU A 92 3.20 -8.86 -8.12
N ASN A 93 2.85 -8.22 -9.24
CA ASN A 93 2.44 -8.88 -10.49
C ASN A 93 3.44 -9.93 -11.00
N PRO A 94 4.77 -9.70 -10.96
CA PRO A 94 5.73 -10.67 -11.45
C PRO A 94 5.87 -11.95 -10.60
N PHE A 95 5.24 -11.99 -9.45
CA PHE A 95 5.39 -13.09 -8.48
C PHE A 95 4.13 -13.94 -8.29
N ILE A 96 2.96 -13.40 -8.66
CA ILE A 96 1.66 -14.05 -8.48
C ILE A 96 0.83 -13.91 -9.75
N GLN A 97 0.34 -15.05 -10.24
CA GLN A 97 -0.48 -15.10 -11.47
C GLN A 97 -1.97 -14.95 -11.15
N CYS A 98 -2.37 -13.78 -10.70
CA CYS A 98 -3.80 -13.44 -10.59
C CYS A 98 -4.04 -11.99 -10.98
N PRO A 99 -5.21 -11.65 -11.54
CA PRO A 99 -5.57 -10.26 -11.77
C PRO A 99 -5.62 -9.51 -10.44
N MET A 100 -4.92 -8.38 -10.33
CA MET A 100 -4.94 -7.57 -9.11
C MET A 100 -6.35 -7.04 -8.79
N SER A 101 -7.25 -6.96 -9.78
CA SER A 101 -8.67 -6.65 -9.58
C SER A 101 -9.38 -7.60 -8.61
N ASP A 102 -8.95 -8.85 -8.53
CA ASP A 102 -9.56 -9.85 -7.65
C ASP A 102 -9.18 -9.64 -6.18
N LEU A 103 -8.13 -8.85 -5.94
CA LEU A 103 -7.67 -8.44 -4.62
C LEU A 103 -8.30 -7.13 -4.13
N TYR A 104 -9.10 -6.44 -4.96
CA TYR A 104 -9.65 -5.13 -4.65
C TYR A 104 -10.54 -5.15 -3.41
N ASN A 105 -10.23 -4.30 -2.41
CA ASN A 105 -10.90 -4.20 -1.11
C ASN A 105 -10.94 -5.54 -0.32
N ARG A 106 -9.95 -6.42 -0.54
CA ARG A 106 -9.92 -7.75 0.08
C ARG A 106 -8.60 -8.01 0.81
N TYR A 107 -8.71 -8.83 1.85
CA TYR A 107 -7.62 -9.60 2.45
C TYR A 107 -7.81 -11.04 1.97
N ILE A 108 -6.85 -11.57 1.24
CA ILE A 108 -6.87 -12.95 0.73
C ILE A 108 -5.93 -13.77 1.59
N ASP A 109 -6.44 -14.79 2.26
CA ASP A 109 -5.60 -15.72 3.00
C ASP A 109 -4.62 -16.43 2.04
N ILE A 110 -3.38 -16.58 2.47
CA ILE A 110 -2.38 -17.31 1.68
C ILE A 110 -2.84 -18.75 1.42
N GLU A 111 -3.57 -19.35 2.35
CA GLU A 111 -4.08 -20.71 2.21
C GLU A 111 -5.12 -20.82 1.09
N ASP A 112 -5.92 -19.78 0.86
CA ASP A 112 -6.92 -19.75 -0.22
C ASP A 112 -6.31 -19.68 -1.63
N LEU A 113 -5.01 -19.37 -1.73
CA LEU A 113 -4.32 -19.30 -3.03
C LEU A 113 -3.86 -20.67 -3.55
N GLU A 114 -3.99 -21.72 -2.75
CA GLU A 114 -3.57 -23.09 -3.09
C GLU A 114 -2.09 -23.18 -3.57
N ASP A 115 -1.27 -22.23 -3.17
CA ASP A 115 0.12 -22.08 -3.55
C ASP A 115 1.04 -22.81 -2.55
N ILE A 116 1.54 -23.99 -2.95
CA ILE A 116 2.35 -24.85 -2.09
C ILE A 116 3.63 -24.14 -1.62
N GLU A 117 4.35 -23.45 -2.51
CA GLU A 117 5.61 -22.79 -2.15
C GLU A 117 5.38 -21.59 -1.23
N LEU A 118 4.31 -20.83 -1.45
CA LEU A 118 3.93 -19.72 -0.56
C LEU A 118 3.52 -20.24 0.82
N ASN A 119 2.84 -21.38 0.90
CA ASN A 119 2.53 -22.06 2.16
C ASN A 119 3.79 -22.58 2.87
N HIS A 120 4.78 -23.08 2.14
CA HIS A 120 6.08 -23.43 2.70
C HIS A 120 6.81 -22.20 3.26
N LEU A 121 6.81 -21.10 2.54
CA LEU A 121 7.38 -19.82 3.02
C LEU A 121 6.69 -19.38 4.31
N LYS A 122 5.35 -19.39 4.35
CA LYS A 122 4.55 -19.08 5.54
C LYS A 122 5.00 -19.90 6.76
N ASN A 123 5.16 -21.22 6.59
CA ASN A 123 5.58 -22.10 7.68
C ASN A 123 7.01 -21.80 8.14
N SER A 124 7.92 -21.51 7.22
CA SER A 124 9.31 -21.13 7.53
C SER A 124 9.37 -19.82 8.32
N ILE A 125 8.60 -18.81 7.93
CA ILE A 125 8.52 -17.53 8.64
C ILE A 125 7.88 -17.70 10.02
N SER A 126 6.86 -18.54 10.13
CA SER A 126 6.17 -18.78 11.41
C SER A 126 7.06 -19.43 12.46
N SER A 127 8.00 -20.26 12.06
CA SER A 127 8.94 -20.94 12.94
C SER A 127 10.22 -20.14 13.23
N GLU A 128 10.57 -19.17 12.38
CA GLU A 128 11.80 -18.38 12.51
C GLU A 128 11.58 -17.11 13.32
N ARG A 129 12.47 -16.84 14.28
CA ARG A 129 12.41 -15.64 15.13
C ARG A 129 13.31 -14.51 14.62
N ASN A 130 14.37 -14.83 13.90
CA ASN A 130 15.28 -13.86 13.35
C ASN A 130 14.66 -13.19 12.12
N VAL A 131 14.45 -11.88 12.20
CA VAL A 131 13.82 -11.08 11.14
C VAL A 131 14.64 -11.10 9.85
N GLN A 132 15.96 -11.00 9.95
CA GLN A 132 16.85 -11.00 8.78
C GLN A 132 16.79 -12.32 8.03
N THR A 133 16.73 -13.44 8.76
CA THR A 133 16.53 -14.77 8.17
C THR A 133 15.16 -14.88 7.49
N CYS A 134 14.10 -14.35 8.11
CA CYS A 134 12.79 -14.28 7.47
C CYS A 134 12.83 -13.51 6.15
N ILE A 135 13.51 -12.36 6.11
CA ILE A 135 13.65 -11.55 4.90
C ILE A 135 14.45 -12.33 3.83
N GLN A 136 15.51 -13.04 4.20
CA GLN A 136 16.24 -13.89 3.25
C GLN A 136 15.34 -14.97 2.65
N PHE A 137 14.48 -15.63 3.44
CA PHE A 137 13.50 -16.60 2.91
C PHE A 137 12.52 -15.94 1.92
N ILE A 138 12.01 -14.75 2.27
CA ILE A 138 11.12 -13.99 1.39
C ILE A 138 11.81 -13.64 0.08
N GLU A 139 13.02 -13.10 0.12
CA GLU A 139 13.77 -12.70 -1.08
C GLU A 139 14.10 -13.90 -1.98
N LEU A 140 14.55 -15.01 -1.39
CA LEU A 140 14.82 -16.24 -2.14
C LEU A 140 13.56 -16.78 -2.82
N PHE A 141 12.41 -16.76 -2.12
CA PHE A 141 11.14 -17.16 -2.68
C PHE A 141 10.73 -16.27 -3.86
N LEU A 142 10.80 -14.95 -3.70
CA LEU A 142 10.44 -14.00 -4.74
C LEU A 142 11.38 -14.09 -5.95
N MET A 143 12.68 -14.19 -5.74
CA MET A 143 13.64 -14.32 -6.85
C MET A 143 13.43 -15.56 -7.72
N LYS A 144 13.00 -16.69 -7.12
CA LYS A 144 12.67 -17.91 -7.86
C LYS A 144 11.43 -17.79 -8.73
N ARG A 145 10.53 -16.86 -8.40
CA ARG A 145 9.22 -16.69 -9.02
C ARG A 145 9.13 -15.56 -10.02
N LEU A 146 10.21 -14.82 -10.20
CA LEU A 146 10.23 -13.67 -11.09
C LEU A 146 9.93 -14.12 -12.53
N ILE A 147 8.82 -13.64 -13.06
CA ILE A 147 8.42 -13.83 -14.46
C ILE A 147 8.62 -12.55 -15.26
N ASP A 148 8.79 -12.70 -16.56
CA ASP A 148 8.91 -11.56 -17.46
C ASP A 148 7.63 -10.71 -17.45
N ILE A 149 7.83 -9.39 -17.39
CA ILE A 149 6.74 -8.40 -17.45
C ILE A 149 6.33 -8.15 -18.91
N ASP A 150 5.03 -8.15 -19.14
CA ASP A 150 4.47 -7.92 -20.46
C ASP A 150 4.49 -6.44 -20.87
N TYR A 151 4.12 -6.19 -22.13
CA TYR A 151 4.07 -4.82 -22.66
C TYR A 151 2.99 -3.97 -21.98
N ASN A 152 1.89 -4.56 -21.53
CA ASN A 152 0.84 -3.84 -20.82
C ASN A 152 1.28 -3.40 -19.43
N HIS A 153 2.07 -4.21 -18.73
CA HIS A 153 2.70 -3.82 -17.47
C HIS A 153 3.52 -2.52 -17.63
N LYS A 154 4.36 -2.45 -18.68
CA LYS A 154 5.15 -1.23 -18.97
C LYS A 154 4.28 -0.01 -19.26
N ARG A 155 3.18 -0.17 -20.02
CA ARG A 155 2.21 0.91 -20.29
C ARG A 155 1.58 1.42 -18.98
N VAL A 156 1.13 0.52 -18.11
CA VAL A 156 0.53 0.89 -16.83
C VAL A 156 1.57 1.54 -15.91
N GLN A 157 2.81 1.06 -15.89
CA GLN A 157 3.91 1.65 -15.13
C GLN A 157 4.16 3.11 -15.55
N ASN A 158 4.20 3.39 -16.85
CA ASN A 158 4.33 4.74 -17.37
C ASN A 158 3.13 5.63 -16.95
N SER A 159 1.91 5.10 -16.99
CA SER A 159 0.71 5.81 -16.55
C SER A 159 0.75 6.13 -15.05
N ILE A 160 1.22 5.20 -14.21
CA ILE A 160 1.43 5.44 -12.78
C ILE A 160 2.45 6.56 -12.55
N SER A 161 3.55 6.55 -13.28
CA SER A 161 4.57 7.61 -13.21
C SER A 161 3.98 8.98 -13.59
N GLN A 162 3.14 9.04 -14.62
CA GLN A 162 2.44 10.29 -15.00
C GLN A 162 1.47 10.75 -13.89
N ILE A 163 0.69 9.86 -13.29
CA ILE A 163 -0.22 10.18 -12.17
C ILE A 163 0.56 10.76 -10.97
N ILE A 164 1.71 10.18 -10.64
CA ILE A 164 2.55 10.64 -9.52
C ILE A 164 3.12 12.04 -9.81
N ASN A 165 3.57 12.30 -11.03
CA ASN A 165 4.26 13.54 -11.38
C ASN A 165 3.30 14.69 -11.76
N GLN A 166 2.09 14.37 -12.23
CA GLN A 166 1.12 15.35 -12.73
C GLN A 166 -0.21 15.23 -11.97
N PRO A 167 -0.39 15.97 -10.85
CA PRO A 167 -1.57 15.83 -9.99
C PRO A 167 -2.90 16.31 -10.62
N GLN A 168 -2.91 16.75 -11.88
CA GLN A 168 -4.11 17.17 -12.61
C GLN A 168 -4.29 16.43 -13.94
N ILE A 169 -3.56 15.31 -14.17
CA ILE A 169 -3.65 14.56 -15.41
C ILE A 169 -5.02 13.90 -15.57
N GLU A 170 -5.59 13.98 -16.75
CA GLU A 170 -6.86 13.33 -17.06
C GLU A 170 -6.65 11.86 -17.47
N VAL A 171 -7.65 11.01 -17.15
CA VAL A 171 -7.58 9.58 -17.49
C VAL A 171 -7.58 9.35 -19.01
N ASN A 172 -8.22 10.22 -19.78
CA ASN A 172 -8.18 10.16 -21.25
C ASN A 172 -6.75 10.36 -21.78
N THR A 173 -6.04 11.35 -21.24
CA THR A 173 -4.63 11.61 -21.60
C THR A 173 -3.74 10.40 -21.28
N LEU A 174 -3.99 9.72 -20.15
CA LEU A 174 -3.28 8.48 -19.80
C LEU A 174 -3.55 7.35 -20.81
N ALA A 175 -4.80 7.21 -21.26
CA ALA A 175 -5.16 6.21 -22.26
C ALA A 175 -4.50 6.50 -23.62
N GLU A 176 -4.51 7.76 -24.06
CA GLU A 176 -3.84 8.21 -25.29
C GLU A 176 -2.33 7.99 -25.23
N SER A 177 -1.68 8.36 -24.12
CA SER A 177 -0.25 8.14 -23.89
C SER A 177 0.13 6.65 -23.89
N ALA A 178 -0.80 5.78 -23.47
CA ALA A 178 -0.64 4.33 -23.53
C ALA A 178 -0.96 3.74 -24.93
N CYS A 179 -1.35 4.55 -25.90
CA CYS A 179 -1.84 4.12 -27.22
C CYS A 179 -3.02 3.12 -27.11
N LEU A 180 -3.98 3.41 -26.21
CA LEU A 180 -5.15 2.56 -25.95
C LEU A 180 -6.44 3.39 -25.99
N GLY A 181 -7.54 2.75 -26.41
CA GLY A 181 -8.86 3.33 -26.17
C GLY A 181 -9.21 3.31 -24.69
N TYR A 182 -10.00 4.29 -24.22
CA TYR A 182 -10.34 4.48 -22.79
C TYR A 182 -10.82 3.20 -22.09
N ARG A 183 -11.74 2.44 -22.71
CA ARG A 183 -12.29 1.20 -22.13
C ARG A 183 -11.20 0.12 -21.95
N GLN A 184 -10.36 -0.04 -22.97
CA GLN A 184 -9.25 -0.99 -22.94
C GLN A 184 -8.20 -0.59 -21.89
N PHE A 185 -7.83 0.68 -21.86
CA PHE A 185 -6.92 1.22 -20.85
C PHE A 185 -7.43 0.97 -19.44
N LYS A 186 -8.69 1.33 -19.16
CA LYS A 186 -9.31 1.11 -17.85
C LYS A 186 -9.25 -0.36 -17.44
N ARG A 187 -9.58 -1.30 -18.34
CA ARG A 187 -9.52 -2.73 -18.06
C ARG A 187 -8.11 -3.20 -17.73
N ILE A 188 -7.12 -2.86 -18.57
CA ILE A 188 -5.73 -3.23 -18.41
C ILE A 188 -5.19 -2.65 -17.08
N PHE A 189 -5.40 -1.37 -16.85
CA PHE A 189 -4.97 -0.71 -15.61
C PHE A 189 -5.56 -1.39 -14.37
N THR A 190 -6.88 -1.64 -14.37
CA THR A 190 -7.57 -2.27 -13.23
C THR A 190 -7.03 -3.68 -12.97
N ASN A 191 -6.78 -4.47 -14.01
CA ASN A 191 -6.22 -5.81 -13.87
C ASN A 191 -4.79 -5.83 -13.30
N HIS A 192 -3.98 -4.80 -13.59
CA HIS A 192 -2.60 -4.72 -13.12
C HIS A 192 -2.45 -4.03 -11.76
N VAL A 193 -3.27 -3.01 -11.49
CA VAL A 193 -3.17 -2.19 -10.27
C VAL A 193 -4.10 -2.68 -9.16
N GLY A 194 -5.25 -3.26 -9.53
CA GLY A 194 -6.26 -3.71 -8.57
C GLY A 194 -7.38 -2.70 -8.32
N MET A 195 -7.31 -1.51 -8.91
CA MET A 195 -8.38 -0.50 -8.84
C MET A 195 -8.42 0.32 -10.13
N SER A 196 -9.52 1.04 -10.36
CA SER A 196 -9.64 1.86 -11.57
C SER A 196 -8.63 3.02 -11.58
N PRO A 197 -8.25 3.55 -12.78
CA PRO A 197 -7.34 4.69 -12.86
C PRO A 197 -7.81 5.90 -12.06
N LYS A 198 -9.12 6.17 -12.05
CA LYS A 198 -9.71 7.29 -11.30
C LYS A 198 -9.60 7.11 -9.79
N GLU A 199 -9.86 5.91 -9.28
CA GLU A 199 -9.72 5.61 -7.86
C GLU A 199 -8.26 5.66 -7.42
N TYR A 200 -7.36 5.07 -8.20
CA TYR A 200 -5.93 5.11 -7.95
C TYR A 200 -5.41 6.55 -7.89
N TYR A 201 -5.81 7.38 -8.83
CA TYR A 201 -5.49 8.80 -8.86
C TYR A 201 -5.96 9.53 -7.59
N ARG A 202 -7.20 9.27 -7.09
CA ARG A 202 -7.69 9.83 -5.82
C ARG A 202 -6.84 9.39 -4.64
N VAL A 203 -6.44 8.12 -4.59
CA VAL A 203 -5.54 7.59 -3.54
C VAL A 203 -4.18 8.29 -3.59
N ILE A 204 -3.58 8.49 -4.75
CA ILE A 204 -2.28 9.17 -4.88
C ILE A 204 -2.37 10.64 -4.46
N ARG A 205 -3.45 11.34 -4.81
CA ARG A 205 -3.67 12.72 -4.32
C ARG A 205 -3.80 12.76 -2.80
N PHE A 206 -4.56 11.86 -2.20
CA PHE A 206 -4.70 11.73 -0.76
C PHE A 206 -3.35 11.47 -0.08
N GLN A 207 -2.55 10.56 -0.61
CA GLN A 207 -1.20 10.28 -0.12
C GLN A 207 -0.30 11.53 -0.18
N ARG A 208 -0.43 12.34 -1.23
CA ARG A 208 0.28 13.61 -1.36
C ARG A 208 -0.14 14.63 -0.30
N VAL A 209 -1.44 14.73 -0.03
CA VAL A 209 -1.95 15.58 1.07
C VAL A 209 -1.35 15.16 2.41
N LEU A 210 -1.37 13.87 2.72
CA LEU A 210 -0.78 13.33 3.95
C LEU A 210 0.71 13.70 4.09
N TYR A 211 1.47 13.52 3.01
CA TYR A 211 2.89 13.87 3.00
C TYR A 211 3.12 15.35 3.29
N LEU A 212 2.37 16.24 2.65
CA LEU A 212 2.52 17.69 2.85
C LEU A 212 2.11 18.11 4.27
N LEU A 213 1.01 17.57 4.80
CA LEU A 213 0.57 17.83 6.17
C LEU A 213 1.60 17.42 7.22
N GLN A 214 2.31 16.32 7.00
CA GLN A 214 3.32 15.83 7.96
C GLN A 214 4.63 16.61 7.91
N ASN A 215 5.00 17.10 6.73
CA ASN A 215 6.25 17.84 6.56
C ASN A 215 6.06 19.35 6.78
N ASN A 216 4.84 19.84 6.67
CA ASN A 216 4.46 21.22 6.95
C ASN A 216 3.08 21.27 7.64
N PRO A 217 3.01 21.06 8.97
CA PRO A 217 1.74 21.06 9.70
C PRO A 217 0.98 22.38 9.66
N GLU A 218 1.66 23.50 9.40
CA GLU A 218 1.09 24.84 9.31
C GLU A 218 0.59 25.20 7.90
N ILE A 219 0.66 24.25 6.93
CA ILE A 219 0.22 24.50 5.56
C ILE A 219 -1.28 24.79 5.51
N GLU A 220 -1.64 25.87 4.81
CA GLU A 220 -3.05 26.22 4.65
C GLU A 220 -3.79 25.23 3.73
N ILE A 221 -5.09 25.02 4.02
CA ILE A 221 -5.94 24.10 3.23
C ILE A 221 -6.03 24.57 1.76
N ALA A 222 -5.96 25.88 1.51
CA ALA A 222 -5.94 26.42 0.15
C ALA A 222 -4.69 25.96 -0.61
N ASP A 223 -3.50 26.05 -0.01
CA ASP A 223 -2.24 25.63 -0.62
C ASP A 223 -2.20 24.12 -0.86
N LEU A 224 -2.70 23.33 0.09
CA LEU A 224 -2.88 21.88 -0.10
C LEU A 224 -3.78 21.56 -1.29
N THR A 225 -4.88 22.31 -1.44
CA THR A 225 -5.84 22.12 -2.53
C THR A 225 -5.16 22.25 -3.88
N TYR A 226 -4.45 23.34 -4.11
CA TYR A 226 -3.76 23.60 -5.37
C TYR A 226 -2.59 22.64 -5.59
N SER A 227 -1.73 22.47 -4.58
CA SER A 227 -0.52 21.64 -4.68
C SER A 227 -0.82 20.16 -4.94
N CYS A 228 -1.99 19.67 -4.50
CA CYS A 228 -2.41 18.29 -4.67
C CYS A 228 -3.38 18.07 -5.85
N GLY A 229 -3.69 19.10 -6.62
CA GLY A 229 -4.53 18.99 -7.81
C GLY A 229 -6.02 18.80 -7.53
N PHE A 230 -6.52 19.37 -6.42
CA PHE A 230 -7.95 19.42 -6.15
C PHE A 230 -8.55 20.69 -6.76
N TYR A 231 -9.83 20.60 -7.15
CA TYR A 231 -10.55 21.74 -7.70
C TYR A 231 -10.87 22.79 -6.64
N ASP A 232 -11.30 22.34 -5.47
CA ASP A 232 -11.67 23.19 -4.33
C ASP A 232 -11.39 22.50 -2.99
N PRO A 233 -11.34 23.28 -1.86
CA PRO A 233 -11.11 22.73 -0.51
C PRO A 233 -12.15 21.69 -0.06
N SER A 234 -13.40 21.82 -0.49
CA SER A 234 -14.49 20.89 -0.07
C SER A 234 -14.26 19.50 -0.67
N HIS A 235 -13.79 19.45 -1.92
CA HIS A 235 -13.42 18.20 -2.59
C HIS A 235 -12.23 17.52 -1.88
N LEU A 236 -11.18 18.30 -1.52
CA LEU A 236 -10.06 17.78 -0.73
C LEU A 236 -10.53 17.20 0.60
N VAL A 237 -11.31 17.96 1.38
CA VAL A 237 -11.80 17.53 2.70
C VAL A 237 -12.68 16.28 2.58
N LYS A 238 -13.51 16.19 1.55
CA LYS A 238 -14.36 15.02 1.29
C LYS A 238 -13.50 13.77 1.02
N ASP A 239 -12.58 13.83 0.06
CA ASP A 239 -11.68 12.72 -0.26
C ASP A 239 -10.83 12.32 0.96
N PHE A 240 -10.32 13.31 1.70
CA PHE A 240 -9.50 13.05 2.88
C PHE A 240 -10.29 12.30 3.96
N LYS A 241 -11.54 12.71 4.23
CA LYS A 241 -12.42 12.02 5.19
C LYS A 241 -12.77 10.61 4.75
N GLU A 242 -13.01 10.40 3.45
CA GLU A 242 -13.31 9.08 2.90
C GLU A 242 -12.14 8.11 3.10
N PHE A 243 -10.89 8.59 2.96
CA PHE A 243 -9.69 7.77 3.01
C PHE A 243 -9.04 7.67 4.40
N SER A 244 -9.30 8.60 5.31
CA SER A 244 -8.71 8.64 6.66
C SER A 244 -9.72 8.55 7.80
N GLY A 245 -11.03 8.72 7.53
CA GLY A 245 -12.06 8.76 8.55
C GLY A 245 -12.19 10.10 9.30
N CYS A 246 -11.31 11.07 9.06
CA CYS A 246 -11.31 12.37 9.75
C CYS A 246 -10.96 13.52 8.78
N SER A 247 -11.12 14.77 9.21
CA SER A 247 -10.68 15.93 8.42
C SER A 247 -9.16 16.11 8.49
N PRO A 248 -8.54 16.86 7.54
CA PRO A 248 -7.12 17.20 7.63
C PRO A 248 -6.73 17.86 8.96
N THR A 249 -7.56 18.77 9.48
CA THR A 249 -7.36 19.45 10.75
C THR A 249 -7.41 18.50 11.95
N GLN A 250 -8.40 17.57 11.94
CA GLN A 250 -8.50 16.54 12.97
C GLN A 250 -7.32 15.57 12.92
N TYR A 251 -6.83 15.24 11.73
CA TYR A 251 -5.66 14.39 11.54
C TYR A 251 -4.41 14.96 12.18
N LEU A 252 -4.16 16.27 12.00
CA LEU A 252 -3.03 16.97 12.61
C LEU A 252 -3.13 17.03 14.14
N SER A 253 -4.34 17.19 14.69
CA SER A 253 -4.56 17.23 16.13
C SER A 253 -4.54 15.83 16.79
N SER A 254 -4.76 14.75 16.03
CA SER A 254 -4.75 13.39 16.54
C SER A 254 -3.33 12.85 16.62
N HIS A 255 -2.73 12.87 17.82
CA HIS A 255 -1.40 12.29 18.10
C HIS A 255 -1.48 10.76 18.20
N SER A 256 -2.14 10.09 17.25
CA SER A 256 -2.13 8.62 17.24
C SER A 256 -0.77 8.12 16.75
N PRO A 257 0.03 7.44 17.59
CA PRO A 257 1.31 6.88 17.17
C PRO A 257 1.18 5.84 16.06
N TYR A 258 -0.03 5.38 15.77
CA TYR A 258 -0.32 4.42 14.71
C TYR A 258 -0.66 5.08 13.37
N SER A 259 -1.08 6.34 13.35
CA SER A 259 -1.26 7.12 12.11
C SER A 259 0.08 7.44 11.42
N THR A 260 1.17 7.50 12.18
CA THR A 260 2.52 7.76 11.64
C THR A 260 3.09 6.60 10.81
N PHE A 261 2.64 5.37 10.99
CA PHE A 261 3.16 4.22 10.24
C PHE A 261 2.82 4.23 8.77
N PHE A 262 1.59 4.58 8.43
CA PHE A 262 1.16 4.68 7.04
C PHE A 262 1.68 5.95 6.37
N SER A 263 2.11 6.90 7.15
CA SER A 263 2.65 8.18 6.71
C SER A 263 4.13 8.13 6.32
N GLU A 264 4.90 7.21 6.85
CA GLU A 264 6.25 6.95 6.36
C GLU A 264 6.23 6.41 4.93
N ASP A 265 5.16 5.70 4.56
CA ASP A 265 4.89 5.28 3.18
C ASP A 265 4.85 6.46 2.21
N CYS A 266 4.28 7.59 2.63
CA CYS A 266 4.22 8.81 1.83
C CYS A 266 5.59 9.49 1.69
N ARG A 267 6.41 9.52 2.74
CA ARG A 267 7.76 10.10 2.70
C ARG A 267 8.64 9.42 1.65
N LEU A 268 8.56 8.11 1.54
CA LEU A 268 9.39 7.34 0.61
C LEU A 268 8.98 7.52 -0.86
N ASN A 269 7.69 7.77 -1.13
CA ASN A 269 7.21 7.99 -2.50
C ASN A 269 7.68 9.32 -3.08
N VAL A 270 7.68 10.39 -2.29
CA VAL A 270 8.02 11.75 -2.76
C VAL A 270 9.53 11.99 -2.83
N ILE A 271 10.31 11.41 -1.91
CA ILE A 271 11.77 11.56 -1.89
C ILE A 271 12.41 10.91 -3.12
N LYS A 272 11.87 9.77 -3.61
CA LYS A 272 12.41 9.13 -4.82
C LYS A 272 12.01 9.83 -6.11
N SER A 273 10.84 10.45 -6.19
CA SER A 273 10.44 11.22 -7.38
C SER A 273 11.34 12.45 -7.60
N ASN A 274 11.87 13.04 -6.52
CA ASN A 274 12.81 14.18 -6.61
C ASN A 274 14.27 13.79 -6.90
N ARG A 275 14.62 12.49 -6.94
CA ARG A 275 15.97 12.03 -7.31
C ARG A 275 16.12 11.63 -8.77
N PHE A 276 15.04 11.66 -9.55
CA PHE A 276 15.01 11.38 -10.99
C PHE A 276 14.53 12.60 -11.82
N ALA A 277 14.54 13.81 -11.24
CA ALA A 277 14.38 15.07 -11.95
C ALA A 277 15.75 15.72 -12.17
#